data_ce60c6478772b4c4b97aeaba41119e8a
#
_entry.id   ce60c6478772b4c4b97aeaba41119e8a
#
_cell.length_a   1.000
_cell.length_b   1.000
_cell.length_c   1.000
_cell.angle_alpha   90.00
_cell.angle_beta   90.00
_cell.angle_gamma   90.00
#
_symmetry.space_group_name_H-M   'P 1'
#
loop_
_entity.id
_entity.type
_entity.pdbx_description
1 polymer ?
#
loop_
_entity_poly.entity_id
_entity_poly.type
_entity_poly.pdbx_seq_one_letter_code
_entity_poly.pdbx_strand_id
1 'polypeptide(L)'
;MKIRNASRKITLLLNCAGLAFAASCSLAADLPMITFQAGSDAGSDNTKRLIGHWRKTTIVFQSPKDEHLVFHLDGTAENWVVTADSRSQPITGRWSVEGKTLTLSFGDNEHSNPFTFYQGQLVFPNIPNRRGFWEKID
;
A
#
# COMPACT_ATOMS: atom_id res chain seq x y z
N MET A 1 26.39 -38.08 8.21
CA MET A 1 25.02 -38.44 8.56
C MET A 1 24.08 -37.90 7.51
N LYS A 2 23.55 -38.78 6.64
CA LYS A 2 22.84 -38.41 5.41
C LYS A 2 21.34 -38.64 5.64
N ILE A 3 20.52 -37.58 5.61
CA ILE A 3 19.07 -37.67 5.72
C ILE A 3 18.48 -37.56 4.31
N ARG A 4 17.88 -38.64 3.87
CA ARG A 4 17.15 -38.74 2.59
C ARG A 4 15.70 -38.35 2.83
N ASN A 5 15.20 -37.31 2.16
CA ASN A 5 13.79 -36.99 2.09
C ASN A 5 13.14 -37.76 0.94
N ALA A 6 12.20 -38.63 1.28
CA ALA A 6 11.39 -39.39 0.35
C ALA A 6 10.17 -38.58 -0.09
N SER A 7 10.10 -38.33 -1.38
CA SER A 7 8.96 -37.70 -2.07
C SER A 7 7.84 -38.73 -2.25
N ARG A 8 6.68 -38.51 -1.66
CA ARG A 8 5.47 -39.32 -1.91
C ARG A 8 4.64 -38.64 -3.02
N LYS A 9 4.63 -39.28 -4.17
CA LYS A 9 3.69 -39.04 -5.25
C LYS A 9 2.36 -39.73 -4.93
N ILE A 10 1.29 -38.95 -4.83
CA ILE A 10 -0.08 -39.48 -4.77
C ILE A 10 -0.67 -39.34 -6.17
N THR A 11 -0.87 -40.47 -6.80
CA THR A 11 -1.57 -40.60 -8.08
C THR A 11 -3.05 -40.84 -7.78
N LEU A 12 -3.92 -39.91 -8.16
CA LEU A 12 -5.36 -40.10 -8.09
C LEU A 12 -5.86 -40.52 -9.47
N LEU A 13 -6.35 -41.76 -9.57
CA LEU A 13 -7.02 -42.30 -10.74
C LEU A 13 -8.47 -41.82 -10.77
N LEU A 14 -8.84 -41.12 -11.83
CA LEU A 14 -10.21 -40.72 -12.11
C LEU A 14 -10.89 -41.78 -12.97
N ASN A 15 -11.96 -42.35 -12.46
CA ASN A 15 -12.77 -43.35 -13.18
C ASN A 15 -13.98 -42.61 -13.80
N CYS A 16 -14.09 -42.71 -15.11
CA CYS A 16 -15.25 -42.23 -15.89
C CYS A 16 -16.32 -43.32 -15.93
N ALA A 17 -17.54 -42.96 -15.59
CA ALA A 17 -18.74 -43.70 -16.06
C ALA A 17 -19.84 -42.67 -16.34
N GLY A 18 -20.25 -42.62 -17.59
CA GLY A 18 -21.28 -41.70 -18.07
C GLY A 18 -22.70 -42.16 -17.73
N LEU A 19 -23.61 -41.19 -17.76
CA LEU A 19 -25.02 -41.40 -18.06
C LEU A 19 -25.64 -40.08 -18.55
N ALA A 20 -26.16 -40.11 -19.74
CA ALA A 20 -26.96 -39.07 -20.34
C ALA A 20 -28.34 -39.02 -19.69
N PHE A 21 -28.82 -37.82 -19.36
CA PHE A 21 -30.24 -37.55 -19.22
C PHE A 21 -30.59 -36.13 -19.70
N ALA A 22 -31.76 -36.13 -20.33
CA ALA A 22 -32.37 -35.11 -21.18
C ALA A 22 -32.68 -33.76 -20.51
N ALA A 23 -32.77 -32.79 -21.39
CA ALA A 23 -33.41 -31.48 -21.35
C ALA A 23 -34.46 -31.24 -20.25
N SER A 24 -34.28 -30.15 -19.53
CA SER A 24 -35.38 -29.37 -18.97
C SER A 24 -35.02 -27.88 -19.10
N CYS A 25 -35.75 -27.19 -19.97
CA CYS A 25 -35.80 -25.74 -19.99
C CYS A 25 -36.28 -25.22 -18.64
N SER A 26 -35.44 -24.55 -17.90
CA SER A 26 -35.83 -23.66 -16.82
C SER A 26 -35.48 -22.26 -17.21
N LEU A 27 -36.47 -21.44 -17.45
CA LEU A 27 -36.39 -19.99 -17.48
C LEU A 27 -35.92 -19.55 -16.09
N ALA A 28 -34.62 -19.37 -15.93
CA ALA A 28 -34.08 -18.63 -14.81
C ALA A 28 -34.22 -17.15 -15.14
N ALA A 29 -35.13 -16.50 -14.43
CA ALA A 29 -35.26 -15.06 -14.44
C ALA A 29 -33.90 -14.43 -14.09
N ASP A 30 -33.41 -13.58 -14.98
CA ASP A 30 -32.28 -12.70 -14.78
C ASP A 30 -32.62 -11.73 -13.63
N LEU A 31 -32.34 -12.12 -12.42
CA LEU A 31 -32.27 -11.18 -11.32
C LEU A 31 -30.93 -10.43 -11.45
N PRO A 32 -30.97 -9.10 -11.52
CA PRO A 32 -29.72 -8.33 -11.49
C PRO A 32 -29.04 -8.67 -10.19
N MET A 33 -27.89 -9.35 -10.28
CA MET A 33 -26.96 -9.46 -9.18
C MET A 33 -26.54 -8.04 -8.82
N ILE A 34 -27.13 -7.51 -7.75
CA ILE A 34 -26.60 -6.34 -7.08
C ILE A 34 -25.28 -6.78 -6.49
N THR A 35 -24.22 -6.57 -7.25
CA THR A 35 -22.87 -6.70 -6.74
C THR A 35 -22.73 -5.57 -5.72
N PHE A 36 -22.84 -5.92 -4.44
CA PHE A 36 -22.40 -5.03 -3.37
C PHE A 36 -20.89 -4.87 -3.54
N GLN A 37 -20.50 -3.84 -4.25
CA GLN A 37 -19.15 -3.34 -4.22
C GLN A 37 -18.92 -2.74 -2.83
N ALA A 38 -18.46 -3.61 -1.92
CA ALA A 38 -18.06 -3.16 -0.59
C ALA A 38 -16.90 -2.18 -0.74
N GLY A 39 -17.21 -0.91 -0.56
CA GLY A 39 -16.37 0.11 0.05
C GLY A 39 -14.91 0.25 -0.39
N SER A 40 -14.62 0.52 -1.68
CA SER A 40 -13.28 0.96 -2.10
C SER A 40 -13.11 2.49 -2.17
N ASP A 41 -14.15 3.27 -1.88
CA ASP A 41 -14.12 4.72 -2.10
C ASP A 41 -13.20 5.46 -1.11
N ALA A 42 -13.11 5.01 0.13
CA ALA A 42 -12.26 5.67 1.13
C ALA A 42 -10.74 5.52 0.83
N GLY A 43 -10.34 4.39 0.23
CA GLY A 43 -8.95 4.17 -0.19
C GLY A 43 -8.57 5.05 -1.38
N SER A 44 -9.45 5.19 -2.36
CA SER A 44 -9.25 6.02 -3.55
C SER A 44 -9.08 7.51 -3.19
N ASP A 45 -9.88 8.03 -2.26
CA ASP A 45 -9.78 9.43 -1.84
C ASP A 45 -8.48 9.70 -1.06
N ASN A 46 -8.11 8.83 -0.14
CA ASN A 46 -6.85 8.93 0.60
C ASN A 46 -5.63 8.86 -0.32
N THR A 47 -5.67 7.99 -1.33
CA THR A 47 -4.61 7.90 -2.36
C THR A 47 -4.44 9.22 -3.09
N LYS A 48 -5.53 9.83 -3.58
CA LYS A 48 -5.49 11.12 -4.28
C LYS A 48 -4.94 12.25 -3.41
N ARG A 49 -5.30 12.28 -2.13
CA ARG A 49 -4.84 13.30 -1.19
C ARG A 49 -3.34 13.19 -0.90
N LEU A 50 -2.78 11.98 -0.90
CA LEU A 50 -1.36 11.74 -0.68
C LEU A 50 -0.49 12.21 -1.84
N ILE A 51 -0.97 12.10 -3.09
CA ILE A 51 -0.19 12.51 -4.26
C ILE A 51 0.29 13.94 -4.12
N GLY A 52 1.57 14.18 -4.39
CA GLY A 52 2.24 15.47 -4.34
C GLY A 52 3.46 15.48 -3.44
N HIS A 53 3.97 16.67 -3.15
CA HIS A 53 5.19 16.89 -2.42
C HIS A 53 4.92 17.31 -0.96
N TRP A 54 5.48 16.55 -0.05
CA TRP A 54 5.36 16.74 1.39
C TRP A 54 6.70 17.09 2.00
N ARG A 55 6.68 17.98 2.98
CA ARG A 55 7.87 18.37 3.74
C ARG A 55 7.58 18.29 5.23
N LYS A 56 8.55 17.79 5.98
CA LYS A 56 8.55 17.82 7.44
C LYS A 56 9.83 18.50 7.92
N THR A 57 9.68 19.60 8.64
CA THR A 57 10.80 20.32 9.27
C THR A 57 10.97 19.84 10.71
N THR A 58 12.19 19.47 11.08
CA THR A 58 12.60 19.16 12.45
C THR A 58 13.82 19.99 12.83
N ILE A 59 13.95 20.32 14.11
CA ILE A 59 15.17 21.01 14.60
C ILE A 59 16.09 19.96 15.22
N VAL A 60 17.29 19.87 14.68
CA VAL A 60 18.34 18.97 15.16
C VAL A 60 19.57 19.80 15.50
N PHE A 61 20.01 19.76 16.76
CA PHE A 61 21.13 20.57 17.24
C PHE A 61 21.02 22.07 16.87
N GLN A 62 19.84 22.65 17.06
CA GLN A 62 19.49 24.06 16.75
C GLN A 62 19.51 24.42 15.25
N SER A 63 19.69 23.44 14.37
CA SER A 63 19.62 23.64 12.92
C SER A 63 18.39 22.96 12.34
N PRO A 64 17.73 23.57 11.33
CA PRO A 64 16.62 22.97 10.65
C PRO A 64 17.08 21.80 9.78
N LYS A 65 16.29 20.73 9.81
CA LYS A 65 16.39 19.58 8.93
C LYS A 65 15.04 19.38 8.26
N ASP A 66 15.00 19.49 6.96
CA ASP A 66 13.81 19.24 6.15
C ASP A 66 13.90 17.84 5.54
N GLU A 67 12.89 17.02 5.85
CA GLU A 67 12.66 15.75 5.19
C GLU A 67 11.61 15.95 4.11
N HIS A 68 11.90 15.52 2.89
CA HIS A 68 11.02 15.62 1.74
C HIS A 68 10.55 14.24 1.30
N LEU A 69 9.28 14.16 0.93
CA LEU A 69 8.63 12.94 0.46
C LEU A 69 7.68 13.30 -0.67
N VAL A 70 7.88 12.70 -1.84
CA VAL A 70 7.01 12.92 -3.00
C VAL A 70 6.29 11.61 -3.32
N PHE A 71 4.98 11.69 -3.51
CA PHE A 71 4.15 10.59 -3.97
C PHE A 71 3.67 10.84 -5.38
N HIS A 72 4.05 9.97 -6.30
CA HIS A 72 3.62 10.02 -7.69
C HIS A 72 2.39 9.15 -7.94
N LEU A 73 1.60 9.51 -8.92
CA LEU A 73 0.37 8.79 -9.30
C LEU A 73 0.64 7.35 -9.75
N ASP A 74 1.82 7.07 -10.27
CA ASP A 74 2.24 5.74 -10.75
C ASP A 74 2.66 4.77 -9.63
N GLY A 75 2.52 5.19 -8.35
CA GLY A 75 2.91 4.39 -7.18
C GLY A 75 4.40 4.47 -6.85
N THR A 76 5.17 5.34 -7.52
CA THR A 76 6.55 5.64 -7.11
C THR A 76 6.59 6.72 -6.03
N ALA A 77 7.63 6.70 -5.20
CA ALA A 77 7.90 7.71 -4.20
C ALA A 77 9.36 8.14 -4.22
N GLU A 78 9.61 9.39 -3.85
CA GLU A 78 10.97 9.90 -3.66
C GLU A 78 11.14 10.44 -2.25
N ASN A 79 12.31 10.23 -1.67
CA ASN A 79 12.67 10.77 -0.37
C ASN A 79 14.07 11.35 -0.39
N TRP A 80 14.23 12.54 0.21
CA TRP A 80 15.54 13.17 0.45
C TRP A 80 15.49 14.07 1.67
N VAL A 81 16.67 14.46 2.13
CA VAL A 81 16.86 15.33 3.30
C VAL A 81 17.63 16.57 2.89
N VAL A 82 17.23 17.71 3.42
CA VAL A 82 17.94 18.99 3.31
C VAL A 82 18.29 19.47 4.71
N THR A 83 19.54 19.89 4.88
CA THR A 83 20.05 20.56 6.08
C THR A 83 20.62 21.93 5.70
N ALA A 84 21.07 22.70 6.67
CA ALA A 84 21.70 24.00 6.38
C ALA A 84 22.91 23.90 5.40
N ASP A 85 23.66 22.80 5.48
CA ASP A 85 24.92 22.65 4.78
C ASP A 85 24.90 21.61 3.65
N SER A 86 23.82 20.84 3.52
CA SER A 86 23.79 19.73 2.57
C SER A 86 22.39 19.35 2.12
N ARG A 87 22.33 18.70 0.96
CA ARG A 87 21.17 18.01 0.44
C ARG A 87 21.56 16.58 0.05
N SER A 88 20.84 15.59 0.55
CA SER A 88 21.04 14.22 0.08
C SER A 88 20.51 14.02 -1.34
N GLN A 89 21.06 13.04 -2.05
CA GLN A 89 20.45 12.60 -3.30
C GLN A 89 19.07 11.99 -3.01
N PRO A 90 18.06 12.26 -3.86
CA PRO A 90 16.78 11.58 -3.77
C PRO A 90 16.96 10.06 -3.91
N ILE A 91 16.30 9.31 -3.04
CA ILE A 91 16.12 7.87 -3.21
C ILE A 91 14.72 7.60 -3.72
N THR A 92 14.61 6.73 -4.73
CA THR A 92 13.33 6.35 -5.31
C THR A 92 12.85 5.04 -4.70
N GLY A 93 11.57 4.96 -4.41
CA GLY A 93 10.91 3.80 -3.86
C GLY A 93 9.51 3.62 -4.41
N ARG A 94 8.71 2.84 -3.71
CA ARG A 94 7.31 2.62 -4.03
C ARG A 94 6.42 2.95 -2.84
N TRP A 95 5.18 3.27 -3.13
CA TRP A 95 4.16 3.47 -2.11
C TRP A 95 2.83 2.84 -2.51
N SER A 96 2.06 2.47 -1.52
CA SER A 96 0.68 2.01 -1.66
C SER A 96 -0.15 2.36 -0.43
N VAL A 97 -1.45 2.38 -0.61
CA VAL A 97 -2.42 2.65 0.47
C VAL A 97 -3.44 1.54 0.53
N GLU A 98 -3.63 1.02 1.72
CA GLU A 98 -4.74 0.12 2.04
C GLU A 98 -5.53 0.72 3.21
N GLY A 99 -6.74 1.21 2.92
CA GLY A 99 -7.57 1.90 3.89
C GLY A 99 -6.90 3.16 4.47
N LYS A 100 -6.42 3.08 5.70
CA LYS A 100 -5.69 4.14 6.42
C LYS A 100 -4.23 3.78 6.70
N THR A 101 -3.71 2.77 6.04
CA THR A 101 -2.32 2.34 6.17
C THR A 101 -1.55 2.73 4.91
N LEU A 102 -0.48 3.47 5.07
CA LEU A 102 0.48 3.80 4.03
C LEU A 102 1.68 2.88 4.15
N THR A 103 1.98 2.17 3.07
CA THR A 103 3.19 1.36 2.93
C THR A 103 4.19 2.08 2.05
N LEU A 104 5.42 2.20 2.52
CA LEU A 104 6.56 2.80 1.83
C LEU A 104 7.68 1.77 1.74
N SER A 105 8.25 1.60 0.55
CA SER A 105 9.35 0.68 0.30
C SER A 105 10.48 1.43 -0.42
N PHE A 106 11.65 1.52 0.22
CA PHE A 106 12.87 2.11 -0.32
C PHE A 106 14.01 1.08 -0.20
N GLY A 107 14.46 0.56 -1.35
CA GLY A 107 15.40 -0.58 -1.38
C GLY A 107 14.79 -1.80 -0.69
N ASP A 108 15.54 -2.41 0.23
CA ASP A 108 15.10 -3.58 0.99
C ASP A 108 14.28 -3.24 2.25
N ASN A 109 14.05 -1.95 2.50
CA ASN A 109 13.31 -1.49 3.67
C ASN A 109 11.86 -1.19 3.29
N GLU A 110 10.94 -1.88 3.95
CA GLU A 110 9.50 -1.63 3.83
C GLU A 110 8.92 -1.24 5.19
N HIS A 111 8.11 -0.19 5.20
CA HIS A 111 7.44 0.33 6.39
C HIS A 111 5.98 0.58 6.11
N SER A 112 5.11 -0.04 6.89
CA SER A 112 3.67 0.19 6.87
C SER A 112 3.25 0.94 8.14
N ASN A 113 2.63 2.10 7.97
CA ASN A 113 2.22 2.95 9.08
C ASN A 113 0.79 3.44 8.87
N PRO A 114 -0.03 3.44 9.92
CA PRO A 114 -1.30 4.14 9.86
C PRO A 114 -1.06 5.64 9.70
N PHE A 115 -1.91 6.29 8.92
CA PHE A 115 -1.84 7.73 8.68
C PHE A 115 -3.22 8.37 8.77
N THR A 116 -3.22 9.67 8.97
CA THR A 116 -4.41 10.51 8.91
C THR A 116 -4.04 11.89 8.36
N PHE A 117 -5.08 12.67 8.03
CA PHE A 117 -4.90 14.08 7.69
C PHE A 117 -5.51 14.94 8.80
N TYR A 118 -4.76 15.91 9.27
CA TYR A 118 -5.21 16.90 10.24
C TYR A 118 -4.91 18.30 9.70
N GLN A 119 -5.93 19.12 9.52
CA GLN A 119 -5.81 20.48 8.94
C GLN A 119 -5.00 20.54 7.63
N GLY A 120 -5.19 19.54 6.75
CA GLY A 120 -4.45 19.45 5.48
C GLY A 120 -3.05 18.84 5.58
N GLN A 121 -2.54 18.62 6.78
CA GLN A 121 -1.24 17.99 7.01
C GLN A 121 -1.35 16.48 7.07
N LEU A 122 -0.34 15.76 6.58
CA LEU A 122 -0.23 14.32 6.72
C LEU A 122 0.42 13.98 8.07
N VAL A 123 -0.22 13.10 8.83
CA VAL A 123 0.19 12.74 10.20
C VAL A 123 0.27 11.23 10.37
N PHE A 124 1.33 10.77 11.02
CA PHE A 124 1.52 9.38 11.44
C PHE A 124 1.34 9.26 12.96
N PRO A 125 0.13 8.98 13.46
CA PRO A 125 -0.20 9.10 14.89
C PRO A 125 0.49 8.08 15.79
N ASN A 126 0.89 6.93 15.27
CA ASN A 126 1.42 5.81 16.06
C ASN A 126 2.96 5.78 16.13
N ILE A 127 3.64 6.83 15.66
CA ILE A 127 5.09 6.90 15.80
C ILE A 127 5.42 7.55 17.16
N PRO A 128 5.95 6.78 18.13
CA PRO A 128 6.27 7.32 19.46
C PRO A 128 7.25 8.49 19.35
N ASN A 129 6.99 9.57 20.07
CA ASN A 129 7.85 10.77 20.16
C ASN A 129 8.13 11.51 18.86
N ARG A 130 7.45 11.15 17.77
CA ARG A 130 7.56 11.84 16.47
C ARG A 130 6.20 12.34 16.04
N ARG A 131 5.73 13.40 16.66
CA ARG A 131 4.66 14.22 16.08
C ARG A 131 5.25 14.97 14.89
N GLY A 132 5.49 14.24 13.81
CA GLY A 132 5.91 14.83 12.55
C GLY A 132 4.67 15.14 11.73
N PHE A 133 4.34 16.41 11.64
CA PHE A 133 3.36 16.89 10.67
C PHE A 133 4.10 17.11 9.36
N TRP A 134 3.58 16.52 8.30
CA TRP A 134 4.06 16.75 6.96
C TRP A 134 3.17 17.78 6.28
N GLU A 135 3.75 18.85 5.84
CA GLU A 135 3.07 19.91 5.10
C GLU A 135 3.13 19.62 3.61
N LYS A 136 2.01 19.80 2.92
CA LYS A 136 1.98 19.77 1.46
C LYS A 136 2.52 21.08 0.94
N ILE A 137 3.48 21.04 -0.02
CA ILE A 137 4.20 22.22 -0.49
C ILE A 137 4.08 22.45 -2.00
N ASP A 138 3.17 21.73 -2.67
CA ASP A 138 2.76 21.91 -4.07
C ASP A 138 1.26 22.01 -4.22
#